data_e156ad7edc10b4fd07fd3967631c287a
#
_entry.id   e156ad7edc10b4fd07fd3967631c287a
#
_cell.length_a   1.000
_cell.length_b   1.000
_cell.length_c   1.000
_cell.angle_alpha   90.00
_cell.angle_beta   90.00
_cell.angle_gamma   90.00
#
_symmetry.space_group_name_H-M   'P 1'
#
loop_
_entity.id
_entity.type
_entity.pdbx_description
1 polymer ?
#
loop_
_entity_poly.entity_id
_entity_poly.type
_entity_poly.pdbx_seq_one_letter_code
_entity_poly.pdbx_strand_id
1 'polypeptide(L)'
;MMKELTPWNYYEISLLALMIWREARGESHDAKIAVVHTVKNRVDNSSWWGNDIVSVVTKKWQYSSMTDPKDRQLTTWPQAN
;
A
#
# COMPACT_ATOMS: atom_id res chain seq x y z
N MET A 1 -21.85 -7.48 -6.65
CA MET A 1 -22.36 -7.16 -5.44
C MET A 1 -21.43 -6.32 -4.61
N MET A 2 -21.98 -5.63 -3.73
CA MET A 2 -21.23 -4.66 -2.97
C MET A 2 -20.17 -5.26 -2.08
N LYS A 3 -20.24 -6.56 -1.88
CA LYS A 3 -19.27 -7.20 -1.04
C LYS A 3 -17.83 -6.96 -1.46
N GLU A 4 -17.59 -6.92 -2.73
CA GLU A 4 -16.24 -6.70 -3.20
C GLU A 4 -15.74 -5.30 -2.91
N LEU A 5 -16.63 -4.37 -2.60
CA LEU A 5 -16.24 -3.01 -2.25
C LEU A 5 -16.13 -2.79 -0.76
N THR A 6 -16.82 -3.62 0.04
CA THR A 6 -16.93 -3.37 1.46
C THR A 6 -15.64 -3.59 2.26
N PRO A 7 -14.74 -4.50 1.88
CA PRO A 7 -13.52 -4.67 2.67
C PRO A 7 -12.55 -3.50 2.55
N TRP A 8 -12.81 -2.61 1.60
CA TRP A 8 -11.87 -1.52 1.31
C TRP A 8 -12.49 -0.21 1.78
N ASN A 9 -12.26 0.17 3.02
CA ASN A 9 -12.73 1.43 3.56
C ASN A 9 -11.74 2.56 3.23
N TYR A 10 -12.12 3.79 3.58
CA TYR A 10 -11.30 4.95 3.29
C TYR A 10 -9.92 4.87 3.90
N TYR A 11 -9.82 4.35 5.12
CA TYR A 11 -8.53 4.25 5.78
C TYR A 11 -7.61 3.32 5.00
N GLU A 12 -8.12 2.17 4.61
CA GLU A 12 -7.34 1.19 3.86
C GLU A 12 -6.93 1.73 2.50
N ILE A 13 -7.86 2.36 1.79
CA ILE A 13 -7.56 2.93 0.48
C ILE A 13 -6.56 4.06 0.61
N SER A 14 -6.71 4.92 1.61
CA SER A 14 -5.78 6.02 1.84
C SER A 14 -4.37 5.52 2.16
N LEU A 15 -4.28 4.48 2.98
CA LEU A 15 -3.00 3.90 3.34
C LEU A 15 -2.32 3.27 2.12
N LEU A 16 -3.08 2.55 1.32
CA LEU A 16 -2.58 1.96 0.09
C LEU A 16 -2.12 3.04 -0.88
N ALA A 17 -2.91 4.08 -1.04
CA ALA A 17 -2.56 5.19 -1.93
C ALA A 17 -1.28 5.89 -1.48
N LEU A 18 -1.12 6.10 -0.19
CA LEU A 18 0.10 6.71 0.35
C LEU A 18 1.31 5.83 0.06
N MET A 19 1.17 4.54 0.26
CA MET A 19 2.27 3.62 0.00
C MET A 19 2.66 3.63 -1.48
N ILE A 20 1.68 3.59 -2.37
CA ILE A 20 1.94 3.65 -3.81
C ILE A 20 2.62 4.97 -4.17
N TRP A 21 2.14 6.07 -3.60
CA TRP A 21 2.72 7.39 -3.85
C TRP A 21 4.19 7.42 -3.42
N ARG A 22 4.48 6.90 -2.23
CA ARG A 22 5.86 6.89 -1.73
C ARG A 22 6.77 5.97 -2.52
N GLU A 23 6.26 4.78 -2.88
CA GLU A 23 7.08 3.75 -3.52
C GLU A 23 7.22 3.95 -5.02
N ALA A 24 6.23 4.54 -5.67
CA ALA A 24 6.14 4.46 -7.12
C ALA A 24 5.64 5.72 -7.82
N ARG A 25 5.66 6.89 -7.17
CA ARG A 25 5.09 8.08 -7.80
C ARG A 25 5.78 8.49 -9.10
N GLY A 26 7.06 8.13 -9.24
CA GLY A 26 7.80 8.42 -10.46
C GLY A 26 7.68 7.36 -11.53
N GLU A 27 6.94 6.30 -11.28
CA GLU A 27 6.81 5.18 -12.19
C GLU A 27 5.63 5.35 -13.12
N SER A 28 5.57 4.49 -14.13
CA SER A 28 4.45 4.48 -15.08
C SER A 28 3.15 4.08 -14.38
N HIS A 29 2.04 4.37 -15.03
CA HIS A 29 0.73 3.95 -14.55
C HIS A 29 0.66 2.43 -14.40
N ASP A 30 1.19 1.70 -15.38
CA ASP A 30 1.19 0.24 -15.34
C ASP A 30 1.98 -0.30 -14.17
N ALA A 31 3.12 0.32 -13.85
CA ALA A 31 3.92 -0.08 -12.69
C ALA A 31 3.17 0.14 -11.39
N LYS A 32 2.42 1.24 -11.28
CA LYS A 32 1.61 1.52 -10.09
C LYS A 32 0.50 0.48 -9.94
N ILE A 33 -0.13 0.10 -11.04
CA ILE A 33 -1.16 -0.94 -11.03
C ILE A 33 -0.55 -2.27 -10.59
N ALA A 34 0.65 -2.58 -11.04
CA ALA A 34 1.33 -3.81 -10.61
C ALA A 34 1.56 -3.84 -9.10
N VAL A 35 1.88 -2.70 -8.49
CA VAL A 35 2.04 -2.63 -7.03
C VAL A 35 0.71 -2.93 -6.34
N VAL A 36 -0.39 -2.37 -6.84
CA VAL A 36 -1.72 -2.65 -6.28
C VAL A 36 -2.03 -4.14 -6.35
N HIS A 37 -1.76 -4.76 -7.49
CA HIS A 37 -1.99 -6.19 -7.66
C HIS A 37 -1.14 -7.02 -6.71
N THR A 38 0.09 -6.60 -6.45
CA THR A 38 0.95 -7.29 -5.49
C THR A 38 0.32 -7.27 -4.09
N VAL A 39 -0.17 -6.10 -3.66
CA VAL A 39 -0.83 -6.00 -2.36
C VAL A 39 -2.07 -6.86 -2.33
N LYS A 40 -2.89 -6.78 -3.37
CA LYS A 40 -4.12 -7.58 -3.43
C LYS A 40 -3.83 -9.06 -3.35
N ASN A 41 -2.82 -9.51 -4.10
CA ASN A 41 -2.44 -10.93 -4.08
C ASN A 41 -2.00 -11.36 -2.70
N ARG A 42 -1.27 -10.52 -1.97
CA ARG A 42 -0.85 -10.85 -0.62
C ARG A 42 -2.01 -10.90 0.35
N VAL A 43 -2.98 -10.03 0.19
CA VAL A 43 -4.21 -10.08 1.00
C VAL A 43 -4.97 -11.37 0.72
N ASP A 44 -5.12 -11.72 -0.55
CA ASP A 44 -5.86 -12.90 -0.96
C ASP A 44 -5.16 -14.21 -0.55
N ASN A 45 -3.84 -14.16 -0.44
CA ASN A 45 -3.03 -15.34 -0.09
C ASN A 45 -2.29 -15.06 1.22
N SER A 46 -3.04 -14.97 2.31
CA SER A 46 -2.49 -14.57 3.60
C SER A 46 -1.35 -15.48 4.06
N SER A 47 -0.37 -14.88 4.68
CA SER A 47 0.78 -15.55 5.20
C SER A 47 1.39 -14.63 6.28
N TRP A 48 2.72 -14.71 6.47
CA TRP A 48 3.38 -13.87 7.48
C TRP A 48 3.21 -12.38 7.22
N TRP A 49 2.89 -11.99 6.00
CA TRP A 49 2.69 -10.57 5.66
C TRP A 49 1.30 -10.04 6.04
N GLY A 50 0.40 -10.90 6.49
CA GLY A 50 -0.92 -10.46 6.93
C GLY A 50 -2.03 -10.87 5.97
N ASN A 51 -3.23 -10.47 6.33
CA ASN A 51 -4.43 -10.88 5.59
C ASN A 51 -5.37 -9.73 5.24
N ASP A 52 -4.95 -8.50 5.45
CA ASP A 52 -5.70 -7.33 5.01
C ASP A 52 -4.73 -6.24 4.55
N ILE A 53 -5.27 -5.17 3.98
CA ILE A 53 -4.43 -4.12 3.41
C ILE A 53 -3.54 -3.47 4.47
N VAL A 54 -4.10 -3.16 5.63
CA VAL A 54 -3.32 -2.52 6.68
C VAL A 54 -2.15 -3.40 7.09
N SER A 55 -2.43 -4.67 7.35
CA SER A 55 -1.39 -5.61 7.76
C SER A 55 -0.29 -5.74 6.71
N VAL A 56 -0.69 -5.86 5.44
CA VAL A 56 0.26 -6.06 4.36
C VAL A 56 1.15 -4.83 4.16
N VAL A 57 0.55 -3.64 4.08
CA VAL A 57 1.34 -2.44 3.76
C VAL A 57 2.17 -1.96 4.94
N THR A 58 1.79 -2.32 6.16
CA THR A 58 2.56 -1.92 7.35
C THR A 58 3.44 -3.05 7.89
N LYS A 59 3.52 -4.16 7.18
CA LYS A 59 4.35 -5.27 7.63
C LYS A 59 5.82 -4.90 7.50
N LYS A 60 6.55 -5.08 8.58
CA LYS A 60 7.98 -4.82 8.60
C LYS A 60 8.65 -5.59 7.46
N TRP A 61 9.59 -4.95 6.78
CA TRP A 61 10.38 -5.52 5.69
C TRP A 61 9.65 -5.60 4.34
N GLN A 62 8.35 -5.20 4.27
CA GLN A 62 7.63 -5.24 3.00
C GLN A 62 7.73 -3.93 2.23
N TYR A 63 7.38 -2.82 2.86
CA TYR A 63 7.38 -1.51 2.22
C TYR A 63 8.09 -0.54 3.14
N SER A 64 9.38 -0.31 2.87
CA SER A 64 10.21 0.50 3.77
C SER A 64 9.67 1.92 3.94
N SER A 65 9.04 2.46 2.91
CA SER A 65 8.47 3.82 3.00
C SER A 65 7.36 3.93 4.04
N MET A 66 6.83 2.81 4.50
CA MET A 66 5.73 2.79 5.46
C MET A 66 6.19 2.38 6.86
N THR A 67 7.36 1.78 6.99
CA THR A 67 7.75 1.16 8.26
C THR A 67 9.20 1.41 8.69
N ASP A 68 10.10 1.75 7.78
CA ASP A 68 11.53 1.85 8.10
C ASP A 68 11.91 3.28 8.44
N PRO A 69 12.35 3.54 9.69
CA PRO A 69 12.76 4.90 10.07
C PRO A 69 13.93 5.45 9.24
N LYS A 70 14.68 4.59 8.59
CA LYS A 70 15.79 5.02 7.74
C LYS A 70 15.36 5.43 6.35
N ASP A 71 14.14 5.08 5.96
CA ASP A 71 13.63 5.45 4.64
C ASP A 71 13.09 6.88 4.69
N ARG A 72 13.65 7.76 3.87
CA ARG A 72 13.23 9.16 3.83
C ARG A 72 11.75 9.30 3.47
N GLN A 73 11.22 8.35 2.71
CA GLN A 73 9.82 8.40 2.29
C GLN A 73 8.86 8.26 3.47
N LEU A 74 9.31 7.70 4.59
CA LEU A 74 8.44 7.51 5.74
C LEU A 74 7.80 8.82 6.21
N THR A 75 8.51 9.93 6.06
CA THR A 75 8.01 11.24 6.46
C THR A 75 7.70 12.16 5.27
N THR A 76 7.63 11.60 4.08
CA THR A 76 7.34 12.38 2.88
C THR A 76 5.85 12.26 2.55
N TRP A 77 5.21 13.40 2.30
CA TRP A 77 3.76 13.49 2.09
C TRP A 77 3.47 14.24 0.80
N PRO A 78 2.37 13.88 0.13
CA PRO A 78 1.92 14.67 -1.03
C PRO A 78 1.66 16.11 -0.63
N GLN A 79 2.04 17.03 -1.50
CA GLN A 79 1.83 18.44 -1.25
C GLN A 79 0.47 18.87 -1.81
N ALA A 80 -0.22 19.72 -1.09
CA ALA A 80 -1.42 20.35 -1.59
C ALA A 80 -1.03 21.43 -2.61
N ASN A 81 -1.83 21.54 -3.68
CA ASN A 81 -1.61 22.55 -4.70
C ASN A 81 -2.67 23.64 -4.63
#